data_a1f4a80a40c8595a1d88ae3cc0f34cd6
#
_entry.id   a1f4a80a40c8595a1d88ae3cc0f34cd6
#
_cell.length_a   1.000
_cell.length_b   1.000
_cell.length_c   1.000
_cell.angle_alpha   90.00
_cell.angle_beta   90.00
_cell.angle_gamma   90.00
#
_symmetry.space_group_name_H-M   'P 1'
#
loop_
_entity.id
_entity.type
_entity.pdbx_description
1 polymer ?
#
loop_
_entity_poly.entity_id
_entity_poly.type
_entity_poly.pdbx_seq_one_letter_code
_entity_poly.pdbx_strand_id
1 'polypeptide(L)'
;MEGQRHATTVDGAVKSRANDWGWVLRWSIAIVLFLPFVVLLIQQLTELSDRRLPCCDYSALELGTRAFLRGEQLTGMYSREGWRHPGPITFAWSSLARVLPGNGFAEHQVAAVAVHMAALAMVVWAFRKRLTSTAFMVAIAALVAFVWRFDIDHFREPWNPFTAMSWAMLAVVLAAGFATSGGWAWLTGFVVIGSFAVQTHVGTAPLVVIASLVVLREVRCRWRHDGRRYALARTTVLGLLIWLLPLIDLVRGDGNLFDVATGTDRGWASGDVWNTVIRLIGLGPSAMGRYFGPSSPYIEAGDVGVFEILMFVLAVSLSWMVWRARHRTPFAFMVTVLSWAGIAVTVALIQTTSGPFYRYLLLPVAGLSALIWIMGVVVVVESVASRAPRPLVPTLATSIATLLGVLAAVGVDSEHLVGRYGDADIDRAVNEVRENCDDLPDELVVQVSDAGDEIAWSDAMPVIVALDRCTSVTVMGITGFIAGPGFEADDDAVPNFFIEGLGWSAYAPD
;
A
#
# COMPACT_ATOMS: atom_id res chain seq x y z
N MET A 1 -13.41 -57.43 33.66
CA MET A 1 -13.85 -56.07 33.32
C MET A 1 -12.70 -55.03 33.30
N GLU A 2 -11.43 -55.39 33.25
CA GLU A 2 -10.27 -54.50 33.30
C GLU A 2 -9.63 -54.17 31.95
N GLY A 3 -10.00 -54.86 30.89
CA GLY A 3 -9.35 -54.69 29.58
C GLY A 3 -9.84 -53.51 28.71
N GLN A 4 -10.94 -52.81 29.07
CA GLN A 4 -11.49 -51.72 28.24
C GLN A 4 -11.08 -50.29 28.65
N ARG A 5 -10.44 -50.09 29.80
CA ARG A 5 -10.06 -48.73 30.28
C ARG A 5 -8.73 -48.23 29.74
N HIS A 6 -7.86 -49.11 29.21
CA HIS A 6 -6.56 -48.67 28.69
C HIS A 6 -6.58 -48.22 27.21
N ALA A 7 -7.54 -48.64 26.42
CA ALA A 7 -7.62 -48.25 25.01
C ALA A 7 -8.06 -46.77 24.79
N THR A 8 -8.90 -46.24 25.70
CA THR A 8 -9.44 -44.88 25.55
C THR A 8 -8.45 -43.75 25.91
N THR A 9 -7.43 -44.06 26.72
CA THR A 9 -6.44 -43.06 27.14
C THR A 9 -5.34 -42.85 26.12
N VAL A 10 -4.96 -43.86 25.36
CA VAL A 10 -3.93 -43.79 24.31
C VAL A 10 -4.46 -43.02 23.10
N ASP A 11 -5.69 -43.29 22.67
CA ASP A 11 -6.34 -42.58 21.55
C ASP A 11 -6.61 -41.10 21.85
N GLY A 12 -6.92 -40.76 23.08
CA GLY A 12 -7.10 -39.35 23.53
C GLY A 12 -5.75 -38.57 23.50
N ALA A 13 -4.67 -39.18 23.96
CA ALA A 13 -3.35 -38.61 23.98
C ALA A 13 -2.75 -38.42 22.58
N VAL A 14 -2.99 -39.39 21.67
CA VAL A 14 -2.54 -39.30 20.26
C VAL A 14 -3.33 -38.21 19.51
N LYS A 15 -4.64 -38.09 19.74
CA LYS A 15 -5.46 -37.02 19.13
C LYS A 15 -5.10 -35.63 19.66
N SER A 16 -4.76 -35.49 20.93
CA SER A 16 -4.31 -34.23 21.50
C SER A 16 -2.96 -33.79 20.91
N ARG A 17 -1.98 -34.66 20.84
CA ARG A 17 -0.66 -34.38 20.23
C ARG A 17 -0.77 -34.05 18.74
N ALA A 18 -1.61 -34.73 17.96
CA ALA A 18 -1.81 -34.42 16.56
C ALA A 18 -2.43 -33.01 16.35
N ASN A 19 -3.30 -32.57 17.27
CA ASN A 19 -3.84 -31.20 17.25
C ASN A 19 -2.78 -30.14 17.61
N ASP A 20 -1.86 -30.45 18.54
CA ASP A 20 -0.82 -29.52 18.98
C ASP A 20 0.22 -29.26 17.88
N TRP A 21 0.67 -30.29 17.18
CA TRP A 21 1.57 -30.15 16.03
C TRP A 21 0.95 -29.34 14.88
N GLY A 22 -0.32 -29.55 14.60
CA GLY A 22 -1.03 -28.77 13.57
C GLY A 22 -1.19 -27.30 13.93
N TRP A 23 -1.23 -26.94 15.22
CA TRP A 23 -1.22 -25.55 15.67
C TRP A 23 0.17 -24.93 15.53
N VAL A 24 1.22 -25.60 16.00
CA VAL A 24 2.61 -25.14 15.88
C VAL A 24 2.96 -24.86 14.41
N LEU A 25 2.70 -25.81 13.52
CA LEU A 25 3.02 -25.68 12.10
C LEU A 25 2.34 -24.46 11.44
N ARG A 26 1.06 -24.21 11.80
CA ARG A 26 0.30 -23.06 11.28
C ARG A 26 0.88 -21.72 11.71
N TRP A 27 1.35 -21.62 12.95
CA TRP A 27 1.95 -20.39 13.41
C TRP A 27 3.37 -20.21 12.91
N SER A 28 4.13 -21.29 12.76
CA SER A 28 5.47 -21.24 12.17
C SER A 28 5.45 -20.68 10.76
N ILE A 29 4.53 -21.11 9.89
CA ILE A 29 4.44 -20.59 8.53
C ILE A 29 3.97 -19.12 8.51
N ALA A 30 3.10 -18.71 9.45
CA ALA A 30 2.71 -17.31 9.59
C ALA A 30 3.87 -16.43 10.08
N ILE A 31 4.71 -16.94 11.00
CA ILE A 31 5.93 -16.24 11.46
C ILE A 31 6.91 -16.06 10.29
N VAL A 32 7.10 -17.08 9.47
CA VAL A 32 7.97 -17.02 8.29
C VAL A 32 7.58 -15.91 7.32
N LEU A 33 6.28 -15.64 7.15
CA LEU A 33 5.79 -14.54 6.34
C LEU A 33 6.32 -13.19 6.83
N PHE A 34 6.42 -12.98 8.14
CA PHE A 34 6.81 -11.70 8.72
C PHE A 34 8.32 -11.57 8.94
N LEU A 35 9.10 -12.64 8.78
CA LEU A 35 10.54 -12.61 8.97
C LEU A 35 11.24 -11.53 8.12
N PRO A 36 11.03 -11.41 6.81
CA PRO A 36 11.66 -10.37 6.01
C PRO A 36 11.24 -8.95 6.44
N PHE A 37 9.99 -8.76 6.87
CA PHE A 37 9.53 -7.46 7.40
C PHE A 37 10.20 -7.11 8.73
N VAL A 38 10.45 -8.09 9.58
CA VAL A 38 11.21 -7.86 10.82
C VAL A 38 12.64 -7.46 10.51
N VAL A 39 13.28 -8.08 9.51
CA VAL A 39 14.62 -7.69 9.04
C VAL A 39 14.62 -6.26 8.53
N LEU A 40 13.66 -5.91 7.65
CA LEU A 40 13.49 -4.52 7.18
C LEU A 40 13.30 -3.55 8.34
N LEU A 41 12.43 -3.88 9.28
CA LEU A 41 12.15 -3.02 10.43
C LEU A 41 13.41 -2.78 11.28
N ILE A 42 14.18 -3.82 11.55
CA ILE A 42 15.46 -3.71 12.29
C ILE A 42 16.41 -2.81 11.50
N GLN A 43 16.55 -3.01 10.19
CA GLN A 43 17.41 -2.19 9.35
C GLN A 43 17.01 -0.72 9.44
N GLN A 44 15.71 -0.39 9.22
CA GLN A 44 15.24 0.99 9.30
C GLN A 44 15.45 1.61 10.70
N LEU A 45 15.29 0.83 11.76
CA LEU A 45 15.55 1.30 13.12
C LEU A 45 17.04 1.59 13.36
N THR A 46 17.96 0.91 12.68
CA THR A 46 19.40 1.24 12.73
C THR A 46 19.75 2.49 11.92
N GLU A 47 18.93 2.86 10.94
CA GLU A 47 19.10 4.04 10.09
C GLU A 47 18.45 5.31 10.65
N LEU A 48 17.77 5.27 11.80
CA LEU A 48 17.11 6.44 12.41
C LEU A 48 18.07 7.60 12.72
N SER A 49 19.37 7.35 12.83
CA SER A 49 20.38 8.40 13.00
C SER A 49 20.76 9.10 11.70
N ASP A 50 20.39 8.55 10.55
CA ASP A 50 20.61 9.19 9.25
C ASP A 50 19.70 10.40 9.10
N ARG A 51 20.30 11.55 8.87
CA ARG A 51 19.59 12.85 8.74
C ARG A 51 19.44 13.30 7.31
N ARG A 52 19.84 12.47 6.34
CA ARG A 52 19.67 12.79 4.93
C ARG A 52 18.19 12.94 4.61
N LEU A 53 17.87 13.90 3.77
CA LEU A 53 16.52 14.15 3.28
C LEU A 53 16.43 13.63 1.85
N PRO A 54 15.45 12.79 1.56
CA PRO A 54 15.24 12.32 0.21
C PRO A 54 14.59 13.41 -0.64
N CYS A 55 14.75 13.34 -1.96
CA CYS A 55 14.10 14.22 -2.89
C CYS A 55 12.60 13.94 -3.09
N CYS A 56 11.99 14.77 -3.86
CA CYS A 56 10.76 14.50 -4.60
C CYS A 56 9.55 14.22 -3.68
N ASP A 57 8.73 13.25 -4.03
CA ASP A 57 7.54 12.83 -3.29
C ASP A 57 7.79 12.49 -1.82
N TYR A 58 8.99 12.09 -1.46
CA TYR A 58 9.34 11.73 -0.09
C TYR A 58 9.51 12.96 0.79
N SER A 59 10.08 14.04 0.26
CA SER A 59 10.09 15.34 0.95
C SER A 59 8.68 15.93 1.05
N ALA A 60 7.85 15.78 0.01
CA ALA A 60 6.43 16.16 0.07
C ALA A 60 5.67 15.37 1.16
N LEU A 61 5.97 14.06 1.32
CA LEU A 61 5.42 13.26 2.41
C LEU A 61 5.84 13.80 3.79
N GLU A 62 7.09 14.21 3.93
CA GLU A 62 7.61 14.80 5.17
C GLU A 62 6.90 16.12 5.49
N LEU A 63 6.81 17.07 4.54
CA LEU A 63 6.13 18.35 4.71
C LEU A 63 4.65 18.13 5.03
N GLY A 64 3.95 17.29 4.25
CA GLY A 64 2.54 16.99 4.50
C GLY A 64 2.32 16.32 5.86
N THR A 65 3.24 15.48 6.35
CA THR A 65 3.17 14.91 7.70
C THR A 65 3.30 15.98 8.78
N ARG A 66 4.17 16.98 8.59
CA ARG A 66 4.32 18.11 9.51
C ARG A 66 3.09 19.00 9.50
N ALA A 67 2.60 19.36 8.32
CA ALA A 67 1.37 20.14 8.18
C ALA A 67 0.16 19.40 8.80
N PHE A 68 0.08 18.07 8.66
CA PHE A 68 -0.94 17.26 9.32
C PHE A 68 -0.86 17.36 10.85
N LEU A 69 0.34 17.31 11.43
CA LEU A 69 0.54 17.45 12.87
C LEU A 69 0.21 18.87 13.39
N ARG A 70 0.35 19.88 12.54
CA ARG A 70 -0.10 21.26 12.84
C ARG A 70 -1.62 21.45 12.64
N GLY A 71 -2.31 20.48 12.03
CA GLY A 71 -3.75 20.56 11.72
C GLY A 71 -4.06 21.33 10.41
N GLU A 72 -3.09 21.57 9.58
CA GLU A 72 -3.17 22.32 8.32
C GLU A 72 -3.47 21.41 7.12
N GLN A 73 -3.14 20.11 7.20
CA GLN A 73 -3.31 19.13 6.13
C GLN A 73 -4.59 18.31 6.32
N LEU A 74 -5.63 18.60 5.53
CA LEU A 74 -6.93 17.92 5.57
C LEU A 74 -7.10 16.86 4.46
N THR A 75 -6.28 16.96 3.41
CA THR A 75 -6.26 16.12 2.22
C THR A 75 -5.02 15.22 2.17
N GLY A 76 -4.93 14.33 1.19
CA GLY A 76 -3.78 13.46 0.98
C GLY A 76 -2.65 14.13 0.20
N MET A 77 -1.70 13.31 -0.27
CA MET A 77 -0.62 13.76 -1.14
C MET A 77 -1.19 14.33 -2.44
N TYR A 78 -0.41 15.18 -3.09
CA TYR A 78 -0.75 15.74 -4.39
C TYR A 78 -0.87 14.67 -5.48
N SER A 79 -1.60 14.98 -6.52
CA SER A 79 -1.69 14.23 -7.76
C SER A 79 -1.20 15.10 -8.91
N ARG A 80 -0.63 14.48 -9.94
CA ARG A 80 -0.27 15.16 -11.19
C ARG A 80 -1.46 15.80 -11.92
N GLU A 81 -2.67 15.44 -11.55
CA GLU A 81 -3.91 15.93 -12.15
C GLU A 81 -4.38 17.26 -11.52
N GLY A 82 -3.56 17.91 -10.70
CA GLY A 82 -3.89 19.20 -10.08
C GLY A 82 -4.84 19.13 -8.88
N TRP A 83 -5.09 17.97 -8.33
CA TRP A 83 -5.84 17.77 -7.10
C TRP A 83 -5.05 16.90 -6.11
N ARG A 84 -5.51 16.77 -4.88
CA ARG A 84 -4.90 15.91 -3.85
C ARG A 84 -5.72 14.65 -3.62
N HIS A 85 -5.08 13.59 -3.15
CA HIS A 85 -5.82 12.39 -2.74
C HIS A 85 -6.85 12.73 -1.67
N PRO A 86 -8.00 12.00 -1.60
CA PRO A 86 -9.19 12.45 -0.87
C PRO A 86 -9.00 12.75 0.62
N GLY A 87 -8.01 12.15 1.27
CA GLY A 87 -7.84 12.37 2.71
C GLY A 87 -6.45 12.06 3.24
N PRO A 88 -6.13 12.57 4.44
CA PRO A 88 -4.77 12.63 4.97
C PRO A 88 -4.30 11.33 5.63
N ILE A 89 -4.91 10.18 5.33
CA ILE A 89 -4.60 8.91 6.02
C ILE A 89 -3.12 8.52 5.88
N THR A 90 -2.48 8.87 4.75
CA THR A 90 -1.04 8.66 4.54
C THR A 90 -0.21 9.41 5.56
N PHE A 91 -0.53 10.67 5.83
CA PHE A 91 0.16 11.48 6.82
C PHE A 91 -0.20 11.04 8.25
N ALA A 92 -1.44 10.61 8.48
CA ALA A 92 -1.89 10.14 9.79
C ALA A 92 -1.10 8.90 10.26
N TRP A 93 -0.91 7.86 9.42
CA TRP A 93 -0.11 6.71 9.83
C TRP A 93 1.40 7.04 9.83
N SER A 94 1.88 7.92 8.93
CA SER A 94 3.26 8.39 8.91
C SER A 94 3.62 9.16 10.18
N SER A 95 2.68 9.97 10.71
CA SER A 95 2.87 10.72 11.95
C SER A 95 3.06 9.84 13.19
N LEU A 96 2.54 8.60 13.18
CA LEU A 96 2.74 7.67 14.30
C LEU A 96 4.22 7.28 14.49
N ALA A 97 5.02 7.30 13.43
CA ALA A 97 6.45 7.00 13.52
C ALA A 97 7.27 8.17 14.11
N ARG A 98 6.68 9.35 14.25
CA ARG A 98 7.33 10.52 14.89
C ARG A 98 7.62 10.36 16.38
N VAL A 99 7.12 9.31 17.01
CA VAL A 99 7.52 8.93 18.38
C VAL A 99 8.93 8.32 18.42
N LEU A 100 9.47 7.95 17.25
CA LEU A 100 10.82 7.42 17.15
C LEU A 100 11.85 8.56 17.20
N PRO A 101 13.04 8.32 17.78
CA PRO A 101 14.05 9.36 17.95
C PRO A 101 14.87 9.55 16.66
N GLY A 102 14.20 9.88 15.56
CA GLY A 102 14.82 10.17 14.26
C GLY A 102 14.48 11.58 13.79
N ASN A 103 15.22 12.05 12.79
CA ASN A 103 14.97 13.33 12.11
C ASN A 103 15.16 13.19 10.59
N GLY A 104 15.04 11.97 10.08
CA GLY A 104 15.26 11.65 8.69
C GLY A 104 14.04 11.01 8.05
N PHE A 105 14.33 10.21 7.04
CA PHE A 105 13.32 9.51 6.25
C PHE A 105 13.00 8.12 6.80
N ALA A 106 13.88 7.53 7.60
CA ALA A 106 13.75 6.16 8.12
C ALA A 106 12.45 5.96 8.91
N GLU A 107 11.95 6.99 9.60
CA GLU A 107 10.67 6.92 10.32
C GLU A 107 9.49 6.65 9.39
N HIS A 108 9.46 7.30 8.22
CA HIS A 108 8.41 7.05 7.22
C HIS A 108 8.47 5.62 6.69
N GLN A 109 9.68 5.08 6.52
CA GLN A 109 9.89 3.70 6.11
C GLN A 109 9.46 2.71 7.19
N VAL A 110 9.76 2.98 8.47
CA VAL A 110 9.23 2.20 9.60
C VAL A 110 7.71 2.19 9.59
N ALA A 111 7.08 3.35 9.37
CA ALA A 111 5.63 3.45 9.28
C ALA A 111 5.08 2.64 8.10
N ALA A 112 5.71 2.68 6.92
CA ALA A 112 5.30 1.91 5.75
C ALA A 112 5.38 0.40 6.02
N VAL A 113 6.50 -0.08 6.56
CA VAL A 113 6.66 -1.50 6.95
C VAL A 113 5.57 -1.91 7.93
N ALA A 114 5.29 -1.11 8.96
CA ALA A 114 4.26 -1.38 9.94
C ALA A 114 2.85 -1.46 9.31
N VAL A 115 2.53 -0.57 8.38
CA VAL A 115 1.27 -0.58 7.62
C VAL A 115 1.12 -1.86 6.82
N HIS A 116 2.15 -2.25 6.07
CA HIS A 116 2.13 -3.49 5.29
C HIS A 116 2.00 -4.72 6.19
N MET A 117 2.75 -4.78 7.30
CA MET A 117 2.64 -5.85 8.28
C MET A 117 1.22 -5.94 8.87
N ALA A 118 0.63 -4.82 9.24
CA ALA A 118 -0.74 -4.79 9.78
C ALA A 118 -1.76 -5.28 8.75
N ALA A 119 -1.68 -4.81 7.49
CA ALA A 119 -2.57 -5.25 6.43
C ALA A 119 -2.42 -6.75 6.15
N LEU A 120 -1.19 -7.26 6.02
CA LEU A 120 -0.92 -8.68 5.81
C LEU A 120 -1.36 -9.53 7.01
N ALA A 121 -1.15 -9.07 8.25
CA ALA A 121 -1.63 -9.77 9.44
C ALA A 121 -3.16 -9.91 9.44
N MET A 122 -3.89 -8.89 8.99
CA MET A 122 -5.34 -8.95 8.84
C MET A 122 -5.76 -9.90 7.69
N VAL A 123 -5.01 -9.97 6.58
CA VAL A 123 -5.23 -10.96 5.51
C VAL A 123 -5.00 -12.38 6.06
N VAL A 124 -3.92 -12.61 6.80
CA VAL A 124 -3.63 -13.89 7.47
C VAL A 124 -4.77 -14.27 8.43
N TRP A 125 -5.23 -13.32 9.26
CA TRP A 125 -6.38 -13.54 10.13
C TRP A 125 -7.64 -13.91 9.35
N ALA A 126 -7.91 -13.24 8.25
CA ALA A 126 -9.06 -13.51 7.40
C ALA A 126 -8.99 -14.92 6.78
N PHE A 127 -7.84 -15.29 6.24
CA PHE A 127 -7.60 -16.63 5.70
C PHE A 127 -7.75 -17.71 6.78
N ARG A 128 -7.22 -17.45 7.99
CA ARG A 128 -7.38 -18.36 9.14
C ARG A 128 -8.83 -18.59 9.51
N LYS A 129 -9.70 -17.59 9.35
CA LYS A 129 -11.14 -17.68 9.65
C LYS A 129 -11.96 -18.31 8.53
N ARG A 130 -11.46 -18.34 7.30
CA ARG A 130 -12.25 -18.69 6.11
C ARG A 130 -11.77 -19.95 5.38
N LEU A 131 -10.55 -20.38 5.60
CA LEU A 131 -9.94 -21.52 4.91
C LEU A 131 -9.76 -22.70 5.87
N THR A 132 -9.75 -23.91 5.30
CA THR A 132 -9.33 -25.11 6.02
C THR A 132 -7.87 -25.02 6.43
N SER A 133 -7.41 -25.85 7.36
CA SER A 133 -6.02 -25.80 7.84
C SER A 133 -5.00 -25.98 6.71
N THR A 134 -5.24 -26.91 5.79
CA THR A 134 -4.37 -27.16 4.64
C THR A 134 -4.41 -25.98 3.67
N ALA A 135 -5.60 -25.51 3.31
CA ALA A 135 -5.79 -24.35 2.44
C ALA A 135 -5.14 -23.09 3.02
N PHE A 136 -5.25 -22.86 4.34
CA PHE A 136 -4.59 -21.78 5.03
C PHE A 136 -3.07 -21.83 4.88
N MET A 137 -2.44 -22.98 5.12
CA MET A 137 -0.99 -23.14 5.01
C MET A 137 -0.50 -22.89 3.57
N VAL A 138 -1.24 -23.38 2.60
CA VAL A 138 -0.96 -23.15 1.17
C VAL A 138 -1.14 -21.68 0.80
N ALA A 139 -2.19 -21.02 1.30
CA ALA A 139 -2.42 -19.61 1.07
C ALA A 139 -1.28 -18.75 1.66
N ILE A 140 -0.79 -19.08 2.86
CA ILE A 140 0.34 -18.35 3.46
C ILE A 140 1.63 -18.64 2.69
N ALA A 141 1.90 -19.88 2.25
CA ALA A 141 3.06 -20.18 1.42
C ALA A 141 3.03 -19.39 0.09
N ALA A 142 1.87 -19.28 -0.55
CA ALA A 142 1.70 -18.48 -1.75
C ALA A 142 1.86 -16.97 -1.49
N LEU A 143 1.42 -16.49 -0.31
CA LEU A 143 1.62 -15.10 0.11
C LEU A 143 3.10 -14.78 0.38
N VAL A 144 3.85 -15.71 1.00
CA VAL A 144 5.32 -15.61 1.14
C VAL A 144 5.99 -15.56 -0.23
N ALA A 145 5.56 -16.42 -1.16
CA ALA A 145 6.08 -16.41 -2.53
C ALA A 145 5.80 -15.07 -3.25
N PHE A 146 4.63 -14.48 -3.02
CA PHE A 146 4.32 -13.16 -3.54
C PHE A 146 5.25 -12.09 -2.94
N VAL A 147 5.42 -12.05 -1.61
CA VAL A 147 6.31 -11.07 -0.95
C VAL A 147 7.75 -11.21 -1.48
N TRP A 148 8.27 -12.45 -1.57
CA TRP A 148 9.59 -12.70 -2.14
C TRP A 148 9.70 -12.26 -3.59
N ARG A 149 8.68 -12.53 -4.39
CA ARG A 149 8.68 -12.24 -5.83
C ARG A 149 8.45 -10.76 -6.15
N PHE A 150 7.67 -10.07 -5.30
CA PHE A 150 7.40 -8.64 -5.45
C PHE A 150 8.59 -7.78 -5.03
N ASP A 151 9.60 -8.36 -4.44
CA ASP A 151 10.71 -7.71 -3.78
C ASP A 151 10.34 -7.05 -2.46
N ILE A 152 11.01 -7.52 -1.40
CA ILE A 152 10.71 -7.08 -0.04
C ILE A 152 10.97 -5.57 0.16
N ASP A 153 11.93 -4.99 -0.57
CA ASP A 153 12.29 -3.59 -0.44
C ASP A 153 11.18 -2.63 -0.86
N HIS A 154 10.23 -3.08 -1.69
CA HIS A 154 9.05 -2.29 -2.01
C HIS A 154 8.10 -2.09 -0.81
N PHE A 155 8.18 -2.93 0.20
CA PHE A 155 7.34 -2.81 1.40
C PHE A 155 7.87 -1.81 2.44
N ARG A 156 9.06 -1.27 2.26
CA ARG A 156 9.55 -0.12 3.06
C ARG A 156 9.27 1.23 2.40
N GLU A 157 8.77 1.22 1.15
CA GLU A 157 8.45 2.43 0.42
C GLU A 157 7.24 3.14 1.03
N PRO A 158 7.41 4.34 1.59
CA PRO A 158 6.33 5.08 2.23
C PRO A 158 5.44 5.81 1.21
N TRP A 159 5.84 5.81 -0.06
CA TRP A 159 5.07 6.44 -1.12
C TRP A 159 3.69 5.79 -1.24
N ASN A 160 2.65 6.62 -1.32
CA ASN A 160 1.25 6.22 -1.20
C ASN A 160 0.79 5.11 -2.16
N PRO A 161 1.24 4.96 -3.43
CA PRO A 161 0.79 3.85 -4.27
C PRO A 161 1.19 2.47 -3.72
N PHE A 162 2.33 2.35 -3.02
CA PHE A 162 2.77 1.07 -2.45
C PHE A 162 1.87 0.65 -1.28
N THR A 163 1.61 1.54 -0.35
CA THR A 163 0.75 1.24 0.80
C THR A 163 -0.70 1.00 0.37
N ALA A 164 -1.18 1.69 -0.68
CA ALA A 164 -2.49 1.47 -1.27
C ALA A 164 -2.69 0.03 -1.79
N MET A 165 -1.64 -0.62 -2.30
CA MET A 165 -1.68 -2.03 -2.74
C MET A 165 -2.14 -2.96 -1.61
N SER A 166 -1.55 -2.86 -0.44
CA SER A 166 -1.90 -3.72 0.70
C SER A 166 -3.30 -3.43 1.23
N TRP A 167 -3.72 -2.16 1.25
CA TRP A 167 -5.09 -1.79 1.61
C TRP A 167 -6.11 -2.34 0.60
N ALA A 168 -5.82 -2.28 -0.70
CA ALA A 168 -6.68 -2.82 -1.75
C ALA A 168 -6.85 -4.35 -1.61
N MET A 169 -5.76 -5.08 -1.39
CA MET A 169 -5.81 -6.52 -1.12
C MET A 169 -6.71 -6.84 0.07
N LEU A 170 -6.50 -6.15 1.19
CA LEU A 170 -7.26 -6.39 2.41
C LEU A 170 -8.73 -6.01 2.23
N ALA A 171 -9.05 -4.92 1.55
CA ALA A 171 -10.43 -4.51 1.27
C ALA A 171 -11.20 -5.61 0.50
N VAL A 172 -10.59 -6.21 -0.53
CA VAL A 172 -11.18 -7.34 -1.27
C VAL A 172 -11.42 -8.54 -0.37
N VAL A 173 -10.44 -8.90 0.46
CA VAL A 173 -10.55 -10.04 1.39
C VAL A 173 -11.67 -9.82 2.40
N LEU A 174 -11.80 -8.61 2.94
CA LEU A 174 -12.85 -8.24 3.91
C LEU A 174 -14.24 -8.22 3.27
N ALA A 175 -14.38 -7.65 2.06
CA ALA A 175 -15.62 -7.65 1.30
C ALA A 175 -16.09 -9.10 0.98
N ALA A 176 -15.17 -9.95 0.52
CA ALA A 176 -15.43 -11.38 0.28
C ALA A 176 -15.80 -12.12 1.58
N GLY A 177 -15.12 -11.80 2.68
CA GLY A 177 -15.44 -12.32 4.01
C GLY A 177 -16.86 -11.98 4.44
N PHE A 178 -17.29 -10.73 4.27
CA PHE A 178 -18.66 -10.31 4.54
C PHE A 178 -19.67 -10.99 3.62
N ALA A 179 -19.42 -10.97 2.31
CA ALA A 179 -20.32 -11.55 1.31
C ALA A 179 -20.61 -13.04 1.56
N THR A 180 -19.64 -13.78 2.10
CA THR A 180 -19.74 -15.23 2.30
C THR A 180 -20.09 -15.66 3.71
N SER A 181 -19.88 -14.81 4.74
CA SER A 181 -20.19 -15.16 6.14
C SER A 181 -21.28 -14.30 6.76
N GLY A 182 -21.46 -13.07 6.27
CA GLY A 182 -22.41 -12.10 6.84
C GLY A 182 -22.03 -11.53 8.21
N GLY A 183 -20.82 -11.79 8.67
CA GLY A 183 -20.35 -11.27 9.96
C GLY A 183 -20.11 -9.76 9.90
N TRP A 184 -20.78 -8.99 10.76
CA TRP A 184 -20.74 -7.52 10.76
C TRP A 184 -19.34 -6.92 11.00
N ALA A 185 -18.44 -7.65 11.66
CA ALA A 185 -17.05 -7.24 11.83
C ALA A 185 -16.31 -7.14 10.46
N TRP A 186 -16.65 -7.99 9.49
CA TRP A 186 -16.11 -7.91 8.14
C TRP A 186 -16.58 -6.65 7.42
N LEU A 187 -17.87 -6.28 7.60
CA LEU A 187 -18.40 -5.04 7.05
C LEU A 187 -17.67 -3.82 7.62
N THR A 188 -17.55 -3.76 8.93
CA THR A 188 -16.83 -2.65 9.59
C THR A 188 -15.38 -2.57 9.11
N GLY A 189 -14.68 -3.72 9.06
CA GLY A 189 -13.33 -3.79 8.52
C GLY A 189 -13.24 -3.32 7.06
N PHE A 190 -14.18 -3.75 6.20
CA PHE A 190 -14.22 -3.32 4.82
C PHE A 190 -14.42 -1.80 4.68
N VAL A 191 -15.34 -1.20 5.43
CA VAL A 191 -15.57 0.25 5.37
C VAL A 191 -14.34 1.02 5.82
N VAL A 192 -13.69 0.61 6.91
CA VAL A 192 -12.46 1.26 7.41
C VAL A 192 -11.34 1.13 6.39
N ILE A 193 -11.05 -0.09 5.95
CA ILE A 193 -9.90 -0.36 5.06
C ILE A 193 -10.16 0.14 3.65
N GLY A 194 -11.39 0.03 3.13
CA GLY A 194 -11.76 0.62 1.85
C GLY A 194 -11.61 2.14 1.86
N SER A 195 -11.99 2.80 2.96
CA SER A 195 -11.75 4.23 3.13
C SER A 195 -10.25 4.55 3.17
N PHE A 196 -9.44 3.75 3.87
CA PHE A 196 -7.99 3.92 3.88
C PHE A 196 -7.39 3.77 2.49
N ALA A 197 -7.80 2.75 1.74
CA ALA A 197 -7.33 2.55 0.36
C ALA A 197 -7.62 3.78 -0.51
N VAL A 198 -8.85 4.29 -0.50
CA VAL A 198 -9.26 5.44 -1.32
C VAL A 198 -8.55 6.72 -0.90
N GLN A 199 -8.44 6.98 0.41
CA GLN A 199 -7.75 8.18 0.90
C GLN A 199 -6.23 8.12 0.64
N THR A 200 -5.63 6.93 0.69
CA THR A 200 -4.21 6.76 0.38
C THR A 200 -3.95 7.00 -1.12
N HIS A 201 -4.78 6.43 -1.98
CA HIS A 201 -4.63 6.57 -3.43
C HIS A 201 -5.99 6.40 -4.12
N VAL A 202 -6.47 7.48 -4.75
CA VAL A 202 -7.81 7.52 -5.37
C VAL A 202 -7.98 6.47 -6.48
N GLY A 203 -6.90 6.03 -7.12
CA GLY A 203 -6.92 4.95 -8.11
C GLY A 203 -7.51 3.63 -7.57
N THR A 204 -7.65 3.47 -6.25
CA THR A 204 -8.33 2.32 -5.63
C THR A 204 -9.85 2.51 -5.50
N ALA A 205 -10.37 3.74 -5.72
CA ALA A 205 -11.80 4.03 -5.56
C ALA A 205 -12.70 3.16 -6.42
N PRO A 206 -12.42 2.90 -7.72
CA PRO A 206 -13.26 2.04 -8.55
C PRO A 206 -13.39 0.61 -8.00
N LEU A 207 -12.27 0.05 -7.49
CA LEU A 207 -12.28 -1.25 -6.81
C LEU A 207 -13.19 -1.24 -5.58
N VAL A 208 -13.04 -0.22 -4.72
CA VAL A 208 -13.83 -0.10 -3.49
C VAL A 208 -15.31 0.10 -3.81
N VAL A 209 -15.65 0.86 -4.86
CA VAL A 209 -17.03 1.03 -5.35
C VAL A 209 -17.61 -0.33 -5.76
N ILE A 210 -16.93 -1.11 -6.59
CA ILE A 210 -17.41 -2.43 -7.01
C ILE A 210 -17.58 -3.39 -5.83
N ALA A 211 -16.61 -3.42 -4.92
CA ALA A 211 -16.71 -4.22 -3.70
C ALA A 211 -17.89 -3.76 -2.82
N SER A 212 -18.14 -2.44 -2.76
CA SER A 212 -19.28 -1.85 -2.04
C SER A 212 -20.62 -2.28 -2.63
N LEU A 213 -20.75 -2.42 -3.95
CA LEU A 213 -21.99 -2.91 -4.58
C LEU A 213 -22.32 -4.34 -4.12
N VAL A 214 -21.30 -5.22 -4.05
CA VAL A 214 -21.45 -6.58 -3.52
C VAL A 214 -21.83 -6.55 -2.05
N VAL A 215 -21.15 -5.73 -1.24
CA VAL A 215 -21.41 -5.58 0.19
C VAL A 215 -22.82 -5.03 0.43
N LEU A 216 -23.25 -4.01 -0.29
CA LEU A 216 -24.61 -3.42 -0.17
C LEU A 216 -25.71 -4.42 -0.53
N ARG A 217 -25.50 -5.22 -1.59
CA ARG A 217 -26.41 -6.31 -1.93
C ARG A 217 -26.55 -7.27 -0.76
N GLU A 218 -25.46 -7.70 -0.12
CA GLU A 218 -25.49 -8.62 1.01
C GLU A 218 -26.11 -7.98 2.28
N VAL A 219 -25.83 -6.70 2.55
CA VAL A 219 -26.51 -5.96 3.62
C VAL A 219 -28.02 -5.96 3.38
N ARG A 220 -28.46 -5.69 2.15
CA ARG A 220 -29.90 -5.70 1.78
C ARG A 220 -30.52 -7.08 1.96
N CYS A 221 -29.85 -8.14 1.49
CA CYS A 221 -30.32 -9.52 1.63
C CYS A 221 -30.45 -9.95 3.09
N ARG A 222 -29.55 -9.48 3.96
CA ARG A 222 -29.51 -9.81 5.40
C ARG A 222 -30.26 -8.80 6.28
N TRP A 223 -30.99 -7.87 5.67
CA TRP A 223 -31.64 -6.75 6.38
C TRP A 223 -32.58 -7.15 7.53
N ARG A 224 -33.09 -8.36 7.56
CA ARG A 224 -34.08 -8.85 8.54
C ARG A 224 -33.46 -9.49 9.80
N HIS A 225 -32.12 -9.58 9.90
CA HIS A 225 -31.47 -10.23 11.05
C HIS A 225 -31.30 -9.29 12.25
N ASP A 226 -31.42 -9.82 13.47
CA ASP A 226 -31.23 -9.06 14.70
C ASP A 226 -29.79 -8.56 14.91
N GLY A 227 -29.63 -7.48 15.69
CA GLY A 227 -28.33 -6.86 16.00
C GLY A 227 -27.74 -5.96 14.92
N ARG A 228 -28.28 -5.93 13.71
CA ARG A 228 -27.76 -5.17 12.56
C ARG A 228 -27.75 -3.66 12.76
N ARG A 229 -28.77 -3.10 13.43
CA ARG A 229 -28.88 -1.63 13.60
C ARG A 229 -27.68 -1.08 14.34
N TYR A 230 -27.28 -1.75 15.41
CA TYR A 230 -26.10 -1.37 16.18
C TYR A 230 -24.81 -1.51 15.37
N ALA A 231 -24.66 -2.63 14.66
CA ALA A 231 -23.49 -2.87 13.81
C ALA A 231 -23.38 -1.85 12.66
N LEU A 232 -24.51 -1.54 12.00
CA LEU A 232 -24.56 -0.52 10.94
C LEU A 232 -24.27 0.87 11.52
N ALA A 233 -24.90 1.24 12.64
CA ALA A 233 -24.65 2.53 13.28
C ALA A 233 -23.16 2.70 13.62
N ARG A 234 -22.53 1.68 14.24
CA ARG A 234 -21.10 1.68 14.52
C ARG A 234 -20.26 1.82 13.25
N THR A 235 -20.58 1.07 12.22
CA THR A 235 -19.86 1.12 10.92
C THR A 235 -19.99 2.49 10.27
N THR A 236 -21.20 3.08 10.28
CA THR A 236 -21.45 4.42 9.76
C THR A 236 -20.67 5.47 10.55
N VAL A 237 -20.72 5.42 11.89
CA VAL A 237 -19.96 6.37 12.72
C VAL A 237 -18.46 6.28 12.44
N LEU A 238 -17.89 5.07 12.36
CA LEU A 238 -16.48 4.90 12.03
C LEU A 238 -16.16 5.41 10.61
N GLY A 239 -17.02 5.13 9.64
CA GLY A 239 -16.88 5.68 8.30
C GLY A 239 -16.87 7.21 8.31
N LEU A 240 -17.84 7.84 8.96
CA LEU A 240 -17.92 9.30 9.07
C LEU A 240 -16.69 9.89 9.78
N LEU A 241 -16.19 9.25 10.85
CA LEU A 241 -14.99 9.72 11.54
C LEU A 241 -13.75 9.68 10.65
N ILE A 242 -13.60 8.63 9.83
CA ILE A 242 -12.46 8.50 8.90
C ILE A 242 -12.54 9.56 7.79
N TRP A 243 -13.75 9.92 7.35
CA TRP A 243 -13.98 10.92 6.33
C TRP A 243 -14.16 12.33 6.87
N LEU A 244 -14.00 12.54 8.19
CA LEU A 244 -14.27 13.84 8.82
C LEU A 244 -13.39 14.95 8.25
N LEU A 245 -12.08 14.73 8.13
CA LEU A 245 -11.15 15.74 7.59
C LEU A 245 -11.42 16.05 6.12
N PRO A 246 -11.58 15.05 5.22
CA PRO A 246 -12.03 15.30 3.84
C PRO A 246 -13.37 16.07 3.75
N LEU A 247 -14.29 15.83 4.66
CA LEU A 247 -15.58 16.54 4.69
C LEU A 247 -15.44 17.98 5.21
N ILE A 248 -14.51 18.22 6.14
CA ILE A 248 -14.18 19.58 6.59
C ILE A 248 -13.55 20.36 5.44
N ASP A 249 -12.60 19.73 4.70
CA ASP A 249 -12.01 20.33 3.51
C ASP A 249 -13.07 20.69 2.46
N LEU A 250 -14.00 19.81 2.18
CA LEU A 250 -15.10 20.08 1.23
C LEU A 250 -15.95 21.31 1.60
N VAL A 251 -16.09 21.61 2.90
CA VAL A 251 -16.99 22.68 3.39
C VAL A 251 -16.24 23.98 3.69
N ARG A 252 -14.98 23.90 4.11
CA ARG A 252 -14.20 25.04 4.62
C ARG A 252 -12.87 25.27 3.93
N GLY A 253 -12.41 24.29 3.17
CA GLY A 253 -11.17 24.32 2.40
C GLY A 253 -11.43 24.53 0.90
N ASP A 254 -10.52 24.03 0.10
CA ASP A 254 -10.50 24.23 -1.36
C ASP A 254 -11.48 23.33 -2.10
N GLY A 255 -12.20 22.44 -1.39
CA GLY A 255 -13.19 21.56 -2.01
C GLY A 255 -12.58 20.42 -2.79
N ASN A 256 -11.42 19.93 -2.41
CA ASN A 256 -10.64 18.92 -3.14
C ASN A 256 -11.42 17.66 -3.55
N LEU A 257 -12.44 17.23 -2.77
CA LEU A 257 -13.28 16.11 -3.18
C LEU A 257 -14.09 16.41 -4.46
N PHE A 258 -14.46 17.67 -4.69
CA PHE A 258 -15.11 18.08 -5.91
C PHE A 258 -14.12 18.07 -7.08
N ASP A 259 -12.90 18.55 -6.87
CA ASP A 259 -11.85 18.56 -7.88
C ASP A 259 -11.46 17.14 -8.29
N VAL A 260 -11.33 16.22 -7.35
CA VAL A 260 -11.12 14.78 -7.63
C VAL A 260 -12.24 14.20 -8.49
N ALA A 261 -13.49 14.63 -8.26
CA ALA A 261 -14.64 14.11 -9.00
C ALA A 261 -14.77 14.69 -10.41
N THR A 262 -14.30 15.92 -10.63
CA THR A 262 -14.51 16.70 -11.86
C THR A 262 -13.25 17.04 -12.63
N GLY A 263 -12.12 17.16 -11.94
CA GLY A 263 -10.87 17.71 -12.45
C GLY A 263 -9.98 16.71 -13.21
N THR A 264 -10.39 15.45 -13.37
CA THR A 264 -9.59 14.49 -14.14
C THR A 264 -9.79 14.71 -15.64
N ASP A 265 -8.73 15.10 -16.33
CA ASP A 265 -8.70 15.19 -17.79
C ASP A 265 -8.95 13.81 -18.41
N ARG A 266 -10.01 13.71 -19.20
CA ARG A 266 -10.39 12.48 -19.88
C ARG A 266 -9.70 12.41 -21.24
N GLY A 267 -9.00 11.32 -21.47
CA GLY A 267 -8.29 11.04 -22.71
C GLY A 267 -7.93 9.57 -22.80
N TRP A 268 -6.94 9.26 -23.60
CA TRP A 268 -6.36 7.91 -23.67
C TRP A 268 -4.94 7.97 -23.14
N ALA A 269 -4.62 7.07 -22.21
CA ALA A 269 -3.27 6.95 -21.72
C ALA A 269 -2.31 6.62 -22.87
N SER A 270 -1.21 7.34 -22.97
CA SER A 270 -0.11 7.01 -23.86
C SER A 270 0.79 5.98 -23.16
N GLY A 271 0.99 4.83 -23.78
CA GLY A 271 1.84 3.77 -23.26
C GLY A 271 1.16 2.40 -23.19
N ASP A 272 1.93 1.39 -22.81
CA ASP A 272 1.50 0.01 -22.91
C ASP A 272 0.92 -0.51 -21.57
N VAL A 273 -0.29 -0.07 -21.26
CA VAL A 273 -1.04 -0.51 -20.07
C VAL A 273 -1.25 -2.04 -20.09
N TRP A 274 -1.56 -2.60 -21.26
CA TRP A 274 -1.91 -4.02 -21.37
C TRP A 274 -0.71 -4.94 -21.14
N ASN A 275 0.46 -4.60 -21.69
CA ASN A 275 1.69 -5.37 -21.44
C ASN A 275 2.03 -5.38 -19.96
N THR A 276 1.89 -4.23 -19.28
CA THR A 276 2.11 -4.14 -17.83
C THR A 276 1.12 -5.00 -17.05
N VAL A 277 -0.17 -4.99 -17.42
CA VAL A 277 -1.21 -5.80 -16.77
C VAL A 277 -0.94 -7.30 -16.96
N ILE A 278 -0.62 -7.73 -18.17
CA ILE A 278 -0.29 -9.13 -18.46
C ILE A 278 0.91 -9.58 -17.64
N ARG A 279 1.94 -8.76 -17.55
CA ARG A 279 3.16 -9.05 -16.75
C ARG A 279 2.85 -9.13 -15.26
N LEU A 280 2.07 -8.20 -14.71
CA LEU A 280 1.67 -8.23 -13.29
C LEU A 280 0.83 -9.46 -12.96
N ILE A 281 -0.12 -9.82 -13.81
CA ILE A 281 -0.95 -11.02 -13.62
C ILE A 281 -0.13 -12.28 -13.86
N GLY A 282 0.77 -12.28 -14.83
CA GLY A 282 1.67 -13.38 -15.15
C GLY A 282 2.85 -13.56 -14.20
N LEU A 283 2.81 -12.97 -13.01
CA LEU A 283 3.91 -13.03 -12.04
C LEU A 283 5.23 -12.43 -12.55
N GLY A 284 5.15 -11.38 -13.36
CA GLY A 284 6.29 -10.59 -13.80
C GLY A 284 6.65 -9.38 -12.90
N PRO A 285 6.67 -9.50 -11.53
CA PRO A 285 7.00 -8.36 -10.67
C PRO A 285 8.47 -7.96 -10.71
N SER A 286 9.37 -8.81 -11.22
CA SER A 286 10.74 -8.38 -11.54
C SER A 286 10.78 -7.21 -12.55
N ALA A 287 9.67 -6.96 -13.23
CA ALA A 287 9.46 -5.72 -13.94
C ALA A 287 9.32 -4.52 -12.99
N MET A 288 8.95 -4.72 -11.73
CA MET A 288 8.86 -3.66 -10.72
C MET A 288 10.20 -3.43 -9.99
N GLY A 289 10.96 -4.46 -9.62
CA GLY A 289 12.21 -4.34 -8.86
C GLY A 289 13.31 -3.51 -9.53
N ARG A 290 13.28 -3.38 -10.86
CA ARG A 290 14.18 -2.47 -11.62
C ARG A 290 13.54 -1.09 -11.88
N TYR A 291 12.40 -0.83 -11.29
CA TYR A 291 11.52 0.27 -11.64
C TYR A 291 11.94 1.61 -11.08
N PHE A 292 12.56 1.60 -9.92
CA PHE A 292 12.92 2.80 -9.18
C PHE A 292 14.44 3.04 -9.16
N GLY A 293 15.15 2.54 -10.18
CA GLY A 293 16.52 2.97 -10.40
C GLY A 293 16.58 4.45 -10.78
N PRO A 294 17.70 5.12 -10.58
CA PRO A 294 17.84 6.58 -10.71
C PRO A 294 17.55 7.12 -12.13
N SER A 295 17.21 6.29 -13.08
CA SER A 295 17.20 6.70 -14.49
C SER A 295 15.84 6.83 -15.16
N SER A 296 14.71 6.51 -14.55
CA SER A 296 13.40 6.90 -15.13
C SER A 296 12.18 6.49 -14.29
N PRO A 297 11.28 7.41 -13.93
CA PRO A 297 9.90 7.12 -13.52
C PRO A 297 9.04 6.68 -14.74
N TYR A 298 9.52 6.89 -15.94
CA TYR A 298 8.87 6.59 -17.23
C TYR A 298 9.33 5.24 -17.71
N ILE A 299 8.65 4.17 -17.36
CA ILE A 299 9.12 2.90 -17.84
C ILE A 299 8.21 2.41 -18.93
N GLU A 300 8.76 2.35 -20.11
CA GLU A 300 8.21 1.53 -21.15
C GLU A 300 8.09 0.09 -20.64
N ALA A 301 6.91 -0.46 -20.70
CA ALA A 301 6.74 -1.88 -20.49
C ALA A 301 7.53 -2.54 -21.62
N GLY A 302 8.60 -3.23 -21.29
CA GLY A 302 9.25 -4.09 -22.27
C GLY A 302 8.22 -5.10 -22.81
N ASP A 303 8.49 -5.67 -23.98
CA ASP A 303 7.63 -6.63 -24.64
C ASP A 303 7.22 -7.77 -23.69
N VAL A 304 5.99 -8.22 -23.82
CA VAL A 304 5.48 -9.37 -23.07
C VAL A 304 6.10 -10.63 -23.67
N GLY A 305 6.86 -11.34 -22.86
CA GLY A 305 7.47 -12.61 -23.26
C GLY A 305 6.46 -13.77 -23.26
N VAL A 306 6.84 -14.87 -23.89
CA VAL A 306 6.03 -16.09 -23.92
C VAL A 306 5.74 -16.62 -22.51
N PHE A 307 6.69 -16.44 -21.59
CA PHE A 307 6.52 -16.88 -20.19
C PHE A 307 5.38 -16.12 -19.50
N GLU A 308 5.34 -14.80 -19.63
CA GLU A 308 4.29 -13.98 -19.03
C GLU A 308 2.91 -14.32 -19.61
N ILE A 309 2.83 -14.57 -20.92
CA ILE A 309 1.58 -15.03 -21.56
C ILE A 309 1.13 -16.38 -21.00
N LEU A 310 2.04 -17.34 -20.90
CA LEU A 310 1.72 -18.67 -20.36
C LEU A 310 1.24 -18.57 -18.90
N MET A 311 1.88 -17.76 -18.09
CA MET A 311 1.50 -17.55 -16.71
C MET A 311 0.17 -16.81 -16.59
N PHE A 312 -0.10 -15.85 -17.47
CA PHE A 312 -1.42 -15.18 -17.55
C PHE A 312 -2.53 -16.21 -17.89
N VAL A 313 -2.31 -17.04 -18.90
CA VAL A 313 -3.23 -18.12 -19.27
C VAL A 313 -3.43 -19.11 -18.11
N LEU A 314 -2.38 -19.41 -17.37
CA LEU A 314 -2.48 -20.23 -16.17
C LEU A 314 -3.31 -19.55 -15.07
N ALA A 315 -3.15 -18.25 -14.83
CA ALA A 315 -3.98 -17.49 -13.87
C ALA A 315 -5.47 -17.53 -14.24
N VAL A 316 -5.78 -17.37 -15.54
CA VAL A 316 -7.16 -17.52 -16.07
C VAL A 316 -7.68 -18.94 -15.85
N SER A 317 -6.87 -19.95 -16.13
CA SER A 317 -7.22 -21.37 -15.95
C SER A 317 -7.50 -21.71 -14.47
N LEU A 318 -6.66 -21.20 -13.56
CA LEU A 318 -6.88 -21.32 -12.12
C LEU A 318 -8.19 -20.62 -11.68
N SER A 319 -8.46 -19.45 -12.21
CA SER A 319 -9.71 -18.73 -11.95
C SER A 319 -10.94 -19.51 -12.43
N TRP A 320 -10.84 -20.18 -13.57
CA TRP A 320 -11.86 -21.08 -14.05
C TRP A 320 -12.10 -22.27 -13.10
N MET A 321 -11.02 -22.85 -12.54
CA MET A 321 -11.14 -23.91 -11.52
C MET A 321 -11.82 -23.39 -10.26
N VAL A 322 -11.49 -22.18 -9.79
CA VAL A 322 -12.17 -21.53 -8.67
C VAL A 322 -13.65 -21.34 -8.97
N TRP A 323 -14.00 -20.88 -10.18
CA TRP A 323 -15.40 -20.74 -10.60
C TRP A 323 -16.15 -22.08 -10.61
N ARG A 324 -15.53 -23.15 -11.08
CA ARG A 324 -16.13 -24.49 -11.03
C ARG A 324 -16.35 -24.98 -9.59
N ALA A 325 -15.47 -24.62 -8.68
CA ALA A 325 -15.53 -24.96 -7.26
C ALA A 325 -16.37 -23.97 -6.42
N ARG A 326 -17.00 -22.94 -7.01
CA ARG A 326 -17.62 -21.81 -6.32
C ARG A 326 -18.58 -22.17 -5.18
N HIS A 327 -19.29 -23.30 -5.29
CA HIS A 327 -20.23 -23.77 -4.26
C HIS A 327 -19.52 -24.43 -3.07
N ARG A 328 -18.30 -24.97 -3.28
CA ARG A 328 -17.49 -25.63 -2.24
C ARG A 328 -16.55 -24.64 -1.56
N THR A 329 -16.07 -23.65 -2.31
CA THR A 329 -15.11 -22.63 -1.86
C THR A 329 -15.63 -21.22 -2.14
N PRO A 330 -16.79 -20.81 -1.56
CA PRO A 330 -17.43 -19.53 -1.89
C PRO A 330 -16.55 -18.32 -1.54
N PHE A 331 -15.73 -18.41 -0.51
CA PHE A 331 -14.80 -17.35 -0.15
C PHE A 331 -13.72 -17.16 -1.23
N ALA A 332 -13.06 -18.24 -1.65
CA ALA A 332 -12.06 -18.17 -2.71
C ALA A 332 -12.66 -17.64 -4.02
N PHE A 333 -13.86 -18.09 -4.37
CA PHE A 333 -14.59 -17.58 -5.53
C PHE A 333 -14.84 -16.08 -5.44
N MET A 334 -15.34 -15.57 -4.31
CA MET A 334 -15.66 -14.16 -4.15
C MET A 334 -14.39 -13.28 -4.18
N VAL A 335 -13.30 -13.72 -3.53
CA VAL A 335 -11.99 -13.04 -3.62
C VAL A 335 -11.54 -12.97 -5.07
N THR A 336 -11.58 -14.07 -5.82
CA THR A 336 -11.16 -14.11 -7.23
C THR A 336 -12.00 -13.17 -8.11
N VAL A 337 -13.34 -13.21 -7.95
CA VAL A 337 -14.26 -12.34 -8.72
C VAL A 337 -14.00 -10.85 -8.45
N LEU A 338 -13.88 -10.47 -7.17
CA LEU A 338 -13.60 -9.10 -6.79
C LEU A 338 -12.22 -8.64 -7.26
N SER A 339 -11.22 -9.52 -7.25
CA SER A 339 -9.89 -9.21 -7.77
C SER A 339 -9.91 -8.95 -9.27
N TRP A 340 -10.54 -9.81 -10.08
CA TRP A 340 -10.69 -9.58 -11.52
C TRP A 340 -11.50 -8.33 -11.84
N ALA A 341 -12.61 -8.12 -11.14
CA ALA A 341 -13.41 -6.91 -11.31
C ALA A 341 -12.61 -5.65 -10.93
N GLY A 342 -11.85 -5.70 -9.84
CA GLY A 342 -10.96 -4.62 -9.43
C GLY A 342 -9.88 -4.32 -10.47
N ILE A 343 -9.23 -5.35 -11.02
CA ILE A 343 -8.26 -5.19 -12.11
C ILE A 343 -8.91 -4.52 -13.32
N ALA A 344 -10.06 -5.03 -13.75
CA ALA A 344 -10.76 -4.51 -14.92
C ALA A 344 -11.12 -3.02 -14.79
N VAL A 345 -11.66 -2.60 -13.63
CA VAL A 345 -12.03 -1.19 -13.42
C VAL A 345 -10.83 -0.28 -13.22
N THR A 346 -9.75 -0.75 -12.58
CA THR A 346 -8.50 0.01 -12.45
C THR A 346 -7.89 0.25 -13.82
N VAL A 347 -7.81 -0.79 -14.66
CA VAL A 347 -7.31 -0.67 -16.04
C VAL A 347 -8.17 0.27 -16.87
N ALA A 348 -9.50 0.15 -16.78
CA ALA A 348 -10.42 1.04 -17.48
C ALA A 348 -10.25 2.50 -17.06
N LEU A 349 -10.08 2.77 -15.76
CA LEU A 349 -9.82 4.12 -15.27
C LEU A 349 -8.52 4.67 -15.84
N ILE A 350 -7.42 3.94 -15.72
CA ILE A 350 -6.10 4.38 -16.22
C ILE A 350 -6.14 4.59 -17.73
N GLN A 351 -6.78 3.68 -18.46
CA GLN A 351 -6.87 3.79 -19.92
C GLN A 351 -7.64 5.04 -20.37
N THR A 352 -8.56 5.55 -19.54
CA THR A 352 -9.36 6.74 -19.84
C THR A 352 -8.82 8.03 -19.20
N THR A 353 -7.65 7.99 -18.60
CA THR A 353 -6.96 9.17 -18.07
C THR A 353 -5.93 9.66 -19.09
N SER A 354 -5.93 10.95 -19.41
CA SER A 354 -5.00 11.55 -20.37
C SER A 354 -3.55 11.56 -19.86
N GLY A 355 -2.61 11.62 -20.79
CA GLY A 355 -1.19 11.79 -20.52
C GLY A 355 -0.39 10.47 -20.46
N PRO A 356 0.87 10.53 -19.99
CA PRO A 356 1.76 9.38 -19.95
C PRO A 356 1.28 8.36 -18.90
N PHE A 357 1.39 7.08 -19.26
CA PHE A 357 1.10 5.99 -18.36
C PHE A 357 2.28 5.76 -17.40
N TYR A 358 1.97 5.82 -16.09
CA TYR A 358 2.93 5.48 -15.03
C TYR A 358 2.58 4.14 -14.41
N ARG A 359 3.52 3.21 -14.36
CA ARG A 359 3.28 1.84 -13.85
C ARG A 359 2.84 1.80 -12.40
N TYR A 360 3.27 2.73 -11.55
CA TYR A 360 2.87 2.76 -10.15
C TYR A 360 1.33 2.82 -9.97
N LEU A 361 0.61 3.34 -10.97
CA LEU A 361 -0.86 3.35 -10.99
C LEU A 361 -1.45 1.92 -10.97
N LEU A 362 -0.68 0.93 -11.42
CA LEU A 362 -1.07 -0.48 -11.43
C LEU A 362 -0.58 -1.27 -10.21
N LEU A 363 0.04 -0.65 -9.21
CA LEU A 363 0.45 -1.35 -7.98
C LEU A 363 -0.70 -2.10 -7.29
N PRO A 364 -1.92 -1.55 -7.18
CA PRO A 364 -3.06 -2.32 -6.68
C PRO A 364 -3.33 -3.60 -7.48
N VAL A 365 -3.09 -3.60 -8.80
CA VAL A 365 -3.25 -4.78 -9.67
C VAL A 365 -2.28 -5.90 -9.27
N ALA A 366 -1.06 -5.59 -8.86
CA ALA A 366 -0.11 -6.59 -8.37
C ALA A 366 -0.66 -7.33 -7.14
N GLY A 367 -1.21 -6.61 -6.16
CA GLY A 367 -1.84 -7.19 -4.99
C GLY A 367 -3.08 -8.03 -5.32
N LEU A 368 -3.92 -7.55 -6.24
CA LEU A 368 -5.11 -8.28 -6.69
C LEU A 368 -4.74 -9.55 -7.47
N SER A 369 -3.69 -9.48 -8.29
CA SER A 369 -3.12 -10.63 -8.99
C SER A 369 -2.65 -11.70 -8.00
N ALA A 370 -1.93 -11.31 -6.94
CA ALA A 370 -1.53 -12.24 -5.90
C ALA A 370 -2.72 -12.98 -5.29
N LEU A 371 -3.84 -12.28 -5.02
CA LEU A 371 -5.05 -12.92 -4.50
C LEU A 371 -5.64 -13.94 -5.49
N ILE A 372 -5.63 -13.68 -6.80
CA ILE A 372 -6.07 -14.63 -7.84
C ILE A 372 -5.23 -15.90 -7.78
N TRP A 373 -3.91 -15.78 -7.74
CA TRP A 373 -2.98 -16.90 -7.65
C TRP A 373 -3.15 -17.69 -6.37
N ILE A 374 -3.22 -17.00 -5.22
CA ILE A 374 -3.41 -17.64 -3.91
C ILE A 374 -4.69 -18.47 -3.90
N MET A 375 -5.82 -17.91 -4.33
CA MET A 375 -7.10 -18.62 -4.33
C MET A 375 -7.13 -19.75 -5.36
N GLY A 376 -6.49 -19.59 -6.51
CA GLY A 376 -6.34 -20.62 -7.51
C GLY A 376 -5.58 -21.82 -6.97
N VAL A 377 -4.41 -21.60 -6.39
CA VAL A 377 -3.57 -22.67 -5.81
C VAL A 377 -4.29 -23.36 -4.64
N VAL A 378 -4.97 -22.60 -3.79
CA VAL A 378 -5.78 -23.14 -2.68
C VAL A 378 -6.81 -24.14 -3.21
N VAL A 379 -7.57 -23.79 -4.24
CA VAL A 379 -8.63 -24.66 -4.79
C VAL A 379 -8.04 -25.90 -5.45
N VAL A 380 -6.92 -25.77 -6.17
CA VAL A 380 -6.21 -26.93 -6.75
C VAL A 380 -5.79 -27.89 -5.65
N VAL A 381 -5.12 -27.37 -4.62
CA VAL A 381 -4.60 -28.19 -3.51
C VAL A 381 -5.74 -28.86 -2.74
N GLU A 382 -6.84 -28.17 -2.43
CA GLU A 382 -8.00 -28.77 -1.78
C GLU A 382 -8.60 -29.92 -2.64
N SER A 383 -8.60 -29.74 -3.95
CA SER A 383 -9.09 -30.76 -4.89
C SER A 383 -8.18 -31.99 -4.95
N VAL A 384 -6.88 -31.83 -4.80
CA VAL A 384 -5.86 -32.89 -4.83
C VAL A 384 -5.67 -33.51 -3.45
N ALA A 385 -5.67 -32.73 -2.39
CA ALA A 385 -5.43 -33.17 -1.01
C ALA A 385 -6.49 -34.18 -0.52
N SER A 386 -7.67 -34.17 -1.13
CA SER A 386 -8.67 -35.20 -0.88
C SER A 386 -8.21 -36.61 -1.32
N ARG A 387 -7.15 -36.71 -2.16
CA ARG A 387 -6.61 -37.94 -2.75
C ARG A 387 -5.19 -38.27 -2.29
N ALA A 388 -4.45 -37.27 -1.74
CA ALA A 388 -3.05 -37.42 -1.32
C ALA A 388 -2.90 -37.77 0.17
N PRO A 389 -1.77 -38.42 0.57
CA PRO A 389 -1.46 -38.62 1.99
C PRO A 389 -1.49 -37.30 2.76
N ARG A 390 -2.27 -37.26 3.85
CA ARG A 390 -2.58 -36.05 4.63
C ARG A 390 -1.40 -35.19 5.09
N PRO A 391 -0.20 -35.72 5.47
CA PRO A 391 0.89 -34.89 5.93
C PRO A 391 1.74 -34.24 4.82
N LEU A 392 1.71 -34.74 3.59
CA LEU A 392 2.63 -34.31 2.52
C LEU A 392 2.44 -32.85 2.10
N VAL A 393 1.19 -32.43 1.85
CA VAL A 393 0.89 -31.08 1.35
C VAL A 393 1.26 -29.99 2.37
N PRO A 394 0.84 -30.08 3.65
CA PRO A 394 1.25 -29.12 4.66
C PRO A 394 2.77 -29.01 4.83
N THR A 395 3.47 -30.14 4.86
CA THR A 395 4.93 -30.17 5.01
C THR A 395 5.62 -29.47 3.85
N LEU A 396 5.23 -29.81 2.61
CA LEU A 396 5.78 -29.17 1.41
C LEU A 396 5.51 -27.67 1.38
N ALA A 397 4.28 -27.23 1.69
CA ALA A 397 3.91 -25.82 1.77
C ALA A 397 4.77 -25.07 2.80
N THR A 398 4.99 -25.66 3.98
CA THR A 398 5.84 -25.06 5.02
C THR A 398 7.30 -24.98 4.57
N SER A 399 7.84 -26.04 3.97
CA SER A 399 9.24 -26.06 3.50
C SER A 399 9.48 -25.01 2.42
N ILE A 400 8.58 -24.90 1.44
CA ILE A 400 8.66 -23.87 0.39
C ILE A 400 8.55 -22.46 1.00
N ALA A 401 7.58 -22.23 1.87
CA ALA A 401 7.41 -20.93 2.52
C ALA A 401 8.65 -20.56 3.34
N THR A 402 9.22 -21.51 4.10
CA THR A 402 10.45 -21.26 4.89
C THR A 402 11.60 -20.85 3.99
N LEU A 403 11.84 -21.60 2.90
CA LEU A 403 12.89 -21.28 1.95
C LEU A 403 12.69 -19.88 1.35
N LEU A 404 11.51 -19.59 0.82
CA LEU A 404 11.22 -18.29 0.19
C LEU A 404 11.25 -17.14 1.19
N GLY A 405 10.77 -17.35 2.43
CA GLY A 405 10.84 -16.34 3.49
C GLY A 405 12.27 -16.02 3.93
N VAL A 406 13.14 -17.04 4.00
CA VAL A 406 14.57 -16.83 4.26
C VAL A 406 15.23 -16.11 3.09
N LEU A 407 14.95 -16.50 1.85
CA LEU A 407 15.48 -15.83 0.66
C LEU A 407 15.04 -14.36 0.60
N ALA A 408 13.80 -14.06 0.95
CA ALA A 408 13.32 -12.68 1.03
C ALA A 408 14.03 -11.89 2.14
N ALA A 409 14.26 -12.51 3.31
CA ALA A 409 14.94 -11.86 4.41
C ALA A 409 16.44 -11.61 4.16
N VAL A 410 17.09 -12.50 3.41
CA VAL A 410 18.50 -12.33 3.00
C VAL A 410 18.64 -11.35 1.85
N GLY A 411 17.61 -11.21 1.01
CA GLY A 411 17.58 -10.31 -0.13
C GLY A 411 17.25 -8.86 0.22
N VAL A 412 17.10 -8.50 1.51
CA VAL A 412 16.94 -7.11 1.93
C VAL A 412 18.22 -6.34 1.59
N ASP A 413 18.09 -5.36 0.72
CA ASP A 413 19.22 -4.55 0.26
C ASP A 413 19.40 -3.31 1.15
N SER A 414 20.58 -3.18 1.75
CA SER A 414 20.94 -2.00 2.54
C SER A 414 21.16 -0.74 1.68
N GLU A 415 21.47 -0.92 0.40
CA GLU A 415 21.82 0.18 -0.51
C GLU A 415 20.67 0.60 -1.43
N HIS A 416 19.50 -0.04 -1.34
CA HIS A 416 18.38 0.14 -2.26
C HIS A 416 17.92 1.61 -2.43
N LEU A 417 18.13 2.45 -1.42
CA LEU A 417 17.73 3.85 -1.43
C LEU A 417 18.87 4.85 -1.66
N VAL A 418 20.12 4.38 -1.77
CA VAL A 418 21.28 5.28 -1.93
C VAL A 418 21.15 6.18 -3.15
N GLY A 419 20.53 5.71 -4.24
CA GLY A 419 20.26 6.53 -5.43
C GLY A 419 19.11 7.55 -5.30
N ARG A 420 18.39 7.58 -4.17
CA ARG A 420 17.30 8.54 -3.88
C ARG A 420 17.67 9.54 -2.80
N TYR A 421 18.70 9.24 -2.02
CA TYR A 421 19.33 10.18 -1.14
C TYR A 421 20.35 10.96 -1.95
N GLY A 422 20.00 12.15 -2.27
CA GLY A 422 20.85 13.22 -2.53
C GLY A 422 22.01 12.99 -3.50
N ASP A 423 21.94 13.74 -4.53
CA ASP A 423 23.09 14.40 -5.06
C ASP A 423 23.85 15.03 -3.86
N ALA A 424 25.18 14.91 -3.85
CA ALA A 424 26.03 15.53 -2.84
C ALA A 424 25.81 17.04 -2.72
N ASP A 425 25.26 17.64 -3.77
CA ASP A 425 24.93 19.06 -3.83
C ASP A 425 23.64 19.39 -3.05
N ILE A 426 22.62 18.50 -3.09
CA ILE A 426 21.43 18.62 -2.25
C ILE A 426 21.79 18.51 -0.77
N ASP A 427 22.61 17.52 -0.41
CA ASP A 427 23.08 17.34 0.98
C ASP A 427 23.88 18.56 1.45
N ARG A 428 24.67 19.19 0.56
CA ARG A 428 25.39 20.41 0.86
C ARG A 428 24.44 21.58 1.13
N ALA A 429 23.46 21.81 0.23
CA ALA A 429 22.47 22.87 0.38
C ALA A 429 21.64 22.69 1.67
N VAL A 430 21.19 21.47 1.96
CA VAL A 430 20.47 21.14 3.20
C VAL A 430 21.32 21.40 4.45
N ASN A 431 22.60 21.08 4.43
CA ASN A 431 23.51 21.33 5.55
C ASN A 431 23.81 22.82 5.72
N GLU A 432 23.96 23.56 4.62
CA GLU A 432 24.15 25.00 4.66
C GLU A 432 22.94 25.72 5.31
N VAL A 433 21.71 25.32 4.94
CA VAL A 433 20.48 25.83 5.62
C VAL A 433 20.53 25.54 7.12
N ARG A 434 20.91 24.31 7.52
CA ARG A 434 20.97 23.92 8.92
C ARG A 434 22.02 24.70 9.73
N GLU A 435 23.15 25.01 9.11
CA GLU A 435 24.23 25.75 9.74
C GLU A 435 23.89 27.24 9.93
N ASN A 436 23.05 27.79 9.05
CA ASN A 436 22.64 29.19 9.08
C ASN A 436 21.20 29.39 9.59
N CYS A 437 20.64 28.40 10.29
CA CYS A 437 19.25 28.41 10.77
C CYS A 437 18.89 29.66 11.59
N ASP A 438 19.81 30.11 12.45
CA ASP A 438 19.61 31.26 13.35
C ASP A 438 19.68 32.62 12.63
N ASP A 439 20.20 32.63 11.41
CA ASP A 439 20.33 33.84 10.58
C ASP A 439 19.17 34.05 9.60
N LEU A 440 18.24 33.04 9.52
CA LEU A 440 17.09 33.13 8.63
C LEU A 440 15.99 34.03 9.20
N PRO A 441 15.24 34.73 8.33
CA PRO A 441 14.04 35.48 8.75
C PRO A 441 13.00 34.57 9.43
N ASP A 442 12.15 35.17 10.28
CA ASP A 442 11.07 34.46 10.97
C ASP A 442 10.03 33.86 10.00
N GLU A 443 9.92 34.44 8.80
CA GLU A 443 9.02 33.99 7.74
C GLU A 443 9.70 34.05 6.37
N LEU A 444 9.61 32.98 5.61
CA LEU A 444 10.14 32.88 4.26
C LEU A 444 9.03 32.62 3.25
N VAL A 445 9.01 33.38 2.19
CA VAL A 445 8.24 33.13 0.98
C VAL A 445 9.22 32.67 -0.09
N VAL A 446 9.20 31.36 -0.35
CA VAL A 446 10.17 30.69 -1.23
C VAL A 446 9.65 30.63 -2.66
N GLN A 447 10.45 31.09 -3.59
CA GLN A 447 10.24 30.86 -5.01
C GLN A 447 11.31 29.90 -5.53
N VAL A 448 10.85 28.82 -6.18
CA VAL A 448 11.73 27.92 -6.95
C VAL A 448 11.77 28.40 -8.39
N SER A 449 12.96 28.67 -8.93
CA SER A 449 13.07 29.17 -10.29
C SER A 449 12.66 28.09 -11.29
N ASP A 450 11.74 28.44 -12.19
CA ASP A 450 11.31 27.64 -13.33
C ASP A 450 12.40 27.59 -14.40
N ALA A 451 13.57 27.07 -14.07
CA ALA A 451 14.67 26.94 -15.04
C ALA A 451 14.38 25.87 -16.14
N GLY A 452 13.12 25.81 -16.58
CA GLY A 452 12.70 25.04 -17.76
C GLY A 452 12.67 23.52 -17.63
N ASP A 453 13.07 22.97 -16.51
CA ASP A 453 13.10 21.54 -16.26
C ASP A 453 12.10 21.15 -15.17
N GLU A 454 11.23 20.17 -15.48
CA GLU A 454 10.31 19.52 -14.51
C GLU A 454 11.01 18.97 -13.24
N ILE A 455 12.33 19.02 -13.19
CA ILE A 455 13.19 18.48 -12.13
C ILE A 455 13.45 19.49 -11.02
N ALA A 456 13.31 20.80 -11.29
CA ALA A 456 13.70 21.85 -10.32
C ALA A 456 12.97 21.76 -8.98
N TRP A 457 11.67 21.44 -8.98
CA TRP A 457 10.91 21.26 -7.74
C TRP A 457 11.39 20.07 -6.91
N SER A 458 11.81 18.99 -7.56
CA SER A 458 12.20 17.76 -6.89
C SER A 458 13.46 17.94 -6.03
N ASP A 459 14.40 18.74 -6.53
CA ASP A 459 15.66 19.04 -5.87
C ASP A 459 15.50 20.12 -4.80
N ALA A 460 14.54 21.03 -5.00
CA ALA A 460 14.20 22.08 -4.03
C ALA A 460 13.50 21.52 -2.76
N MET A 461 12.74 20.45 -2.89
CA MET A 461 11.92 19.92 -1.79
C MET A 461 12.72 19.56 -0.53
N PRO A 462 13.91 18.92 -0.57
CA PRO A 462 14.72 18.69 0.62
C PRO A 462 15.20 19.98 1.29
N VAL A 463 15.48 21.01 0.51
CA VAL A 463 15.87 22.33 1.02
C VAL A 463 14.69 22.99 1.73
N ILE A 464 13.48 22.92 1.16
CA ILE A 464 12.25 23.42 1.79
C ILE A 464 11.98 22.68 3.11
N VAL A 465 12.17 21.37 3.16
CA VAL A 465 12.08 20.59 4.43
C VAL A 465 13.09 21.11 5.47
N ALA A 466 14.30 21.44 5.04
CA ALA A 466 15.32 21.97 5.94
C ALA A 466 14.92 23.37 6.45
N LEU A 467 14.44 24.24 5.58
CA LEU A 467 13.94 25.58 5.92
C LEU A 467 12.76 25.52 6.91
N ASP A 468 11.76 24.66 6.68
CA ASP A 468 10.61 24.47 7.58
C ASP A 468 11.00 23.99 8.99
N ARG A 469 12.22 23.50 9.16
CA ARG A 469 12.77 23.16 10.49
C ARG A 469 13.33 24.38 11.23
N CYS A 470 13.67 25.41 10.52
CA CYS A 470 14.30 26.61 11.04
C CYS A 470 13.30 27.74 11.25
N THR A 471 12.38 27.94 10.33
CA THR A 471 11.49 29.10 10.28
C THR A 471 10.15 28.73 9.63
N SER A 472 9.18 29.66 9.64
CA SER A 472 7.94 29.52 8.90
C SER A 472 8.19 29.66 7.41
N VAL A 473 7.70 28.71 6.59
CA VAL A 473 7.95 28.66 5.15
C VAL A 473 6.64 28.57 4.39
N THR A 474 6.46 29.47 3.41
CA THR A 474 5.48 29.33 2.34
C THR A 474 6.18 29.25 0.99
N VAL A 475 5.58 28.60 0.00
CA VAL A 475 6.23 28.29 -1.28
C VAL A 475 5.28 28.66 -2.42
N MET A 476 5.81 29.35 -3.41
CA MET A 476 5.03 29.82 -4.57
C MET A 476 4.83 28.74 -5.63
N GLY A 477 3.71 28.84 -6.34
CA GLY A 477 3.41 28.10 -7.55
C GLY A 477 3.28 26.59 -7.35
N ILE A 478 3.64 25.83 -8.37
CA ILE A 478 3.47 24.36 -8.39
C ILE A 478 4.24 23.66 -7.25
N THR A 479 5.37 24.19 -6.83
CA THR A 479 6.15 23.63 -5.72
C THR A 479 5.39 23.76 -4.40
N GLY A 480 4.69 24.87 -4.15
CA GLY A 480 3.81 25.07 -3.01
C GLY A 480 2.65 24.07 -3.01
N PHE A 481 1.99 23.90 -4.17
CA PHE A 481 0.95 22.87 -4.33
C PHE A 481 1.46 21.47 -3.97
N ILE A 482 2.65 21.08 -4.41
CA ILE A 482 3.26 19.78 -4.12
C ILE A 482 3.60 19.66 -2.62
N ALA A 483 4.12 20.72 -2.00
CA ALA A 483 4.45 20.74 -0.58
C ALA A 483 3.22 20.58 0.33
N GLY A 484 2.09 21.11 -0.09
CA GLY A 484 0.81 20.95 0.60
C GLY A 484 0.16 22.25 1.04
N PRO A 485 -1.13 22.25 1.43
CA PRO A 485 -1.89 23.46 1.73
C PRO A 485 -1.28 24.38 2.80
N GLY A 486 -0.58 23.79 3.78
CA GLY A 486 0.10 24.56 4.82
C GLY A 486 1.39 25.26 4.35
N PHE A 487 1.77 25.06 3.07
CA PHE A 487 2.98 25.64 2.47
C PHE A 487 2.70 26.46 1.21
N GLU A 488 1.47 26.55 0.77
CA GLU A 488 1.11 27.38 -0.39
C GLU A 488 1.17 28.87 0.01
N ALA A 489 1.92 29.64 -0.77
CA ALA A 489 1.91 31.09 -0.66
C ALA A 489 0.69 31.68 -1.36
N ASP A 490 0.19 32.81 -0.88
CA ASP A 490 -0.85 33.56 -1.57
C ASP A 490 -0.36 34.02 -2.95
N ASP A 491 -1.27 34.16 -3.92
CA ASP A 491 -0.93 34.54 -5.30
C ASP A 491 -0.26 35.91 -5.42
N ASP A 492 -0.47 36.79 -4.46
CA ASP A 492 0.09 38.16 -4.37
C ASP A 492 1.31 38.21 -3.43
N ALA A 493 1.75 37.09 -2.87
CA ALA A 493 2.92 37.06 -1.99
C ALA A 493 4.19 37.46 -2.76
N VAL A 494 5.04 38.22 -2.10
CA VAL A 494 6.34 38.65 -2.65
C VAL A 494 7.43 37.72 -2.14
N PRO A 495 8.15 36.99 -3.02
CA PRO A 495 9.19 36.10 -2.57
C PRO A 495 10.37 36.86 -1.96
N ASN A 496 10.86 36.35 -0.85
CA ASN A 496 12.06 36.87 -0.17
C ASN A 496 13.18 35.84 -0.09
N PHE A 497 12.94 34.62 -0.65
CA PHE A 497 13.92 33.57 -0.73
C PHE A 497 13.80 32.85 -2.08
N PHE A 498 14.93 32.62 -2.74
CA PHE A 498 14.98 32.03 -4.05
C PHE A 498 15.83 30.74 -4.02
N ILE A 499 15.31 29.66 -4.62
CA ILE A 499 16.06 28.43 -4.88
C ILE A 499 16.27 28.36 -6.40
N GLU A 500 17.51 28.53 -6.84
CA GLU A 500 17.92 28.45 -8.25
C GLU A 500 18.83 27.24 -8.43
N GLY A 501 18.31 26.18 -9.01
CA GLY A 501 19.04 24.91 -9.12
C GLY A 501 19.35 24.35 -7.73
N LEU A 502 20.62 24.00 -7.48
CA LEU A 502 21.10 23.54 -6.17
C LEU A 502 21.67 24.66 -5.29
N GLY A 503 21.60 25.92 -5.75
CA GLY A 503 21.96 27.10 -4.98
C GLY A 503 20.74 27.79 -4.39
N TRP A 504 20.95 28.57 -3.33
CA TRP A 504 19.92 29.44 -2.77
C TRP A 504 20.49 30.84 -2.50
N SER A 505 19.62 31.83 -2.61
CA SER A 505 19.95 33.19 -2.23
C SER A 505 18.80 33.80 -1.44
N ALA A 506 19.13 34.37 -0.27
CA ALA A 506 18.18 35.21 0.44
C ALA A 506 18.20 36.61 -0.20
N TYR A 507 17.04 37.08 -0.66
CA TYR A 507 16.89 38.45 -1.12
C TYR A 507 16.56 39.31 0.09
N ALA A 508 17.45 40.20 0.44
CA ALA A 508 17.07 41.33 1.31
C ALA A 508 16.40 42.36 0.39
N PRO A 509 15.11 42.65 0.53
CA PRO A 509 14.50 43.76 -0.20
C PRO A 509 15.19 45.06 0.30
N ASP A 510 15.72 45.85 -0.62
CA ASP A 510 16.25 47.20 -0.38
C ASP A 510 15.20 48.14 0.22
#